data_7ad53504eed9347769eeb2ca57951aab
#
_entry.id   7ad53504eed9347769eeb2ca57951aab
#
_cell.length_a   1.000
_cell.length_b   1.000
_cell.length_c   1.000
_cell.angle_alpha   90.00
_cell.angle_beta   90.00
_cell.angle_gamma   90.00
#
_symmetry.space_group_name_H-M   'P 1'
#
loop_
_entity.id
_entity.type
_entity.pdbx_description
1 polymer ?
#
loop_
_entity_poly.entity_id
_entity_poly.type
_entity_poly.pdbx_seq_one_letter_code
_entity_poly.pdbx_strand_id
1 'polypeptide(L)'
;MERNYKISVALAAYKGENFIGEQLSSILSQLSPEDEVVVSDDFPDGKTKEEVIKIGAEDGRIRYIEGPGKGLIMNFENAINACTGDYIFLADQDDVWLPDKVEKVCEKLEEGADLVLHNAMVTDGKLKIQDTSFFKSHGTKTGYFNNLLKNSYMGCCMAFRKSLCEKIMPFPQNLPMHDQWIGLVAEKTGKVCLIEKPLILYRRHGNNVSGGQTSLKQKIMWRISIAKELRKRLSAE
;
A
#
# COMPACT_ATOMS: atom_id res chain seq x y z
N MET A 1 25.03 4.82 7.52
CA MET A 1 25.39 5.14 6.11
C MET A 1 24.37 6.15 5.61
N GLU A 2 24.79 7.22 4.99
CA GLU A 2 23.88 8.12 4.29
C GLU A 2 23.22 7.36 3.15
N ARG A 3 21.88 7.37 3.12
CA ARG A 3 21.10 6.77 2.03
C ARG A 3 21.17 7.67 0.81
N ASN A 4 21.37 7.09 -0.38
CA ASN A 4 21.34 7.81 -1.66
C ASN A 4 19.97 7.79 -2.33
N TYR A 5 18.91 7.52 -1.57
CA TYR A 5 17.52 7.46 -2.06
C TYR A 5 16.58 8.11 -1.05
N LYS A 6 15.50 8.67 -1.57
CA LYS A 6 14.38 9.24 -0.82
C LYS A 6 13.21 8.27 -0.78
N ILE A 7 12.53 8.21 0.37
CA ILE A 7 11.32 7.41 0.55
C ILE A 7 10.10 8.33 0.55
N SER A 8 9.05 7.91 -0.15
CA SER A 8 7.71 8.44 0.01
C SER A 8 6.79 7.35 0.56
N VAL A 9 5.98 7.71 1.54
CA VAL A 9 4.88 6.86 2.00
C VAL A 9 3.58 7.42 1.43
N ALA A 10 2.92 6.66 0.57
CA ALA A 10 1.59 6.96 0.05
C ALA A 10 0.54 6.39 0.99
N LEU A 11 -0.05 7.24 1.83
CA LEU A 11 -1.06 6.86 2.82
C LEU A 11 -2.44 7.30 2.34
N ALA A 12 -3.37 6.33 2.22
CA ALA A 12 -4.76 6.59 1.90
C ALA A 12 -5.59 6.69 3.19
N ALA A 13 -6.29 7.81 3.36
CA ALA A 13 -7.15 8.08 4.51
C ALA A 13 -8.61 8.29 4.11
N TYR A 14 -9.53 7.86 4.99
CA TYR A 14 -10.97 8.10 4.93
C TYR A 14 -11.58 7.88 6.32
N LYS A 15 -12.02 8.94 7.01
CA LYS A 15 -12.58 8.86 8.37
C LYS A 15 -11.67 8.11 9.35
N GLY A 16 -10.38 8.44 9.32
CA GLY A 16 -9.30 7.73 10.02
C GLY A 16 -8.87 8.36 11.34
N GLU A 17 -9.59 9.34 11.85
CA GLU A 17 -9.22 10.15 13.02
C GLU A 17 -8.87 9.35 14.28
N ASN A 18 -9.41 8.13 14.42
CA ASN A 18 -9.16 7.29 15.59
C ASN A 18 -7.87 6.47 15.51
N PHE A 19 -7.22 6.39 14.35
CA PHE A 19 -6.10 5.49 14.10
C PHE A 19 -4.89 6.21 13.49
N ILE A 20 -5.12 7.26 12.70
CA ILE A 20 -4.10 7.90 11.87
C ILE A 20 -2.90 8.41 12.68
N GLY A 21 -3.11 8.87 13.90
CA GLY A 21 -2.04 9.35 14.78
C GLY A 21 -1.06 8.25 15.16
N GLU A 22 -1.56 7.06 15.52
CA GLU A 22 -0.73 5.90 15.86
C GLU A 22 0.03 5.39 14.63
N GLN A 23 -0.64 5.33 13.48
CA GLN A 23 -0.03 4.94 12.21
C GLN A 23 1.09 5.91 11.81
N LEU A 24 0.82 7.21 11.79
CA LEU A 24 1.82 8.23 11.44
C LEU A 24 3.03 8.19 12.38
N SER A 25 2.82 8.05 13.69
CA SER A 25 3.90 7.91 14.66
C SER A 25 4.79 6.70 14.36
N SER A 26 4.19 5.56 14.03
CA SER A 26 4.92 4.33 13.69
C SER A 26 5.73 4.45 12.40
N ILE A 27 5.22 5.19 11.42
CA ILE A 27 5.90 5.49 10.15
C ILE A 27 7.06 6.46 10.37
N LEU A 28 6.79 7.60 10.99
CA LEU A 28 7.77 8.68 11.17
C LEU A 28 8.99 8.27 12.00
N SER A 29 8.81 7.31 12.93
CA SER A 29 9.91 6.76 13.73
C SER A 29 10.99 6.04 12.91
N GLN A 30 10.70 5.67 11.64
CA GLN A 30 11.59 4.94 10.75
C GLN A 30 12.07 5.75 9.55
N LEU A 31 11.52 6.94 9.35
CA LEU A 31 11.86 7.80 8.23
C LEU A 31 12.99 8.78 8.57
N SER A 32 13.80 9.11 7.58
CA SER A 32 14.81 10.16 7.66
C SER A 32 14.19 11.54 7.41
N PRO A 33 14.92 12.64 7.73
CA PRO A 33 14.42 13.99 7.49
C PRO A 33 14.08 14.31 6.03
N GLU A 34 14.74 13.64 5.08
CA GLU A 34 14.54 13.83 3.63
C GLU A 34 13.33 13.09 3.07
N ASP A 35 12.78 12.13 3.82
CA ASP A 35 11.62 11.33 3.41
C ASP A 35 10.32 12.12 3.56
N GLU A 36 9.24 11.59 2.99
CA GLU A 36 7.92 12.20 3.10
C GLU A 36 6.80 11.18 3.35
N VAL A 37 5.74 11.63 4.01
CA VAL A 37 4.46 10.93 4.10
C VAL A 37 3.41 11.77 3.40
N VAL A 38 2.87 11.28 2.30
CA VAL A 38 1.78 11.90 1.56
C VAL A 38 0.48 11.27 2.03
N VAL A 39 -0.30 12.03 2.80
CA VAL A 39 -1.62 11.61 3.27
C VAL A 39 -2.67 12.14 2.31
N SER A 40 -3.32 11.26 1.54
CA SER A 40 -4.46 11.58 0.70
C SER A 40 -5.75 11.22 1.41
N ASP A 41 -6.58 12.21 1.74
CA ASP A 41 -7.81 12.04 2.52
C ASP A 41 -9.05 12.16 1.65
N ASP A 42 -9.75 11.06 1.45
CA ASP A 42 -10.94 10.97 0.60
C ASP A 42 -12.22 11.53 1.28
N PHE A 43 -12.09 12.04 2.52
CA PHE A 43 -13.14 12.73 3.26
C PHE A 43 -12.62 14.00 3.97
N PRO A 44 -12.20 15.03 3.21
CA PRO A 44 -11.50 16.21 3.73
C PRO A 44 -12.32 17.09 4.69
N ASP A 45 -13.64 16.95 4.70
CA ASP A 45 -14.55 17.63 5.63
C ASP A 45 -14.61 16.95 7.01
N GLY A 46 -13.87 15.85 7.19
CA GLY A 46 -13.83 15.06 8.40
C GLY A 46 -12.72 15.49 9.37
N LYS A 47 -12.70 14.83 10.54
CA LYS A 47 -11.72 15.09 11.62
C LYS A 47 -10.33 14.54 11.30
N THR A 48 -10.18 13.67 10.33
CA THR A 48 -8.89 13.12 9.88
C THR A 48 -7.93 14.23 9.47
N LYS A 49 -8.43 15.23 8.71
CA LYS A 49 -7.66 16.43 8.30
C LYS A 49 -7.06 17.18 9.47
N GLU A 50 -7.88 17.45 10.49
CA GLU A 50 -7.44 18.19 11.69
C GLU A 50 -6.31 17.47 12.40
N GLU A 51 -6.43 16.14 12.56
CA GLU A 51 -5.41 15.33 13.24
C GLU A 51 -4.11 15.27 12.43
N VAL A 52 -4.19 15.08 11.10
CA VAL A 52 -3.00 15.06 10.22
C VAL A 52 -2.31 16.41 10.20
N ILE A 53 -3.04 17.53 10.12
CA ILE A 53 -2.46 18.88 10.12
C ILE A 53 -1.78 19.16 11.47
N LYS A 54 -2.38 18.77 12.57
CA LYS A 54 -1.80 18.93 13.91
C LYS A 54 -0.45 18.22 14.03
N ILE A 55 -0.37 16.94 13.59
CA ILE A 55 0.88 16.17 13.60
C ILE A 55 1.89 16.78 12.62
N GLY A 56 1.44 17.18 11.41
CA GLY A 56 2.28 17.81 10.40
C GLY A 56 2.85 19.18 10.80
N ALA A 57 2.22 19.89 11.74
CA ALA A 57 2.77 21.11 12.29
C ALA A 57 4.02 20.86 13.16
N GLU A 58 4.15 19.67 13.71
CA GLU A 58 5.29 19.24 14.54
C GLU A 58 6.34 18.48 13.70
N ASP A 59 5.94 17.90 12.54
CA ASP A 59 6.82 17.11 11.68
C ASP A 59 6.64 17.48 10.20
N GLY A 60 7.57 18.23 9.66
CA GLY A 60 7.54 18.74 8.28
C GLY A 60 7.62 17.66 7.17
N ARG A 61 7.81 16.38 7.52
CA ARG A 61 7.78 15.27 6.56
C ARG A 61 6.36 14.89 6.13
N ILE A 62 5.33 15.34 6.83
CA ILE A 62 3.93 15.06 6.50
C ILE A 62 3.41 16.08 5.51
N ARG A 63 2.84 15.61 4.41
CA ARG A 63 2.14 16.40 3.41
C ARG A 63 0.72 15.91 3.25
N TYR A 64 -0.23 16.72 3.69
CA TYR A 64 -1.66 16.47 3.51
C TYR A 64 -2.11 16.93 2.13
N ILE A 65 -2.90 16.08 1.44
CA ILE A 65 -3.62 16.43 0.21
C ILE A 65 -5.07 15.94 0.30
N GLU A 66 -5.98 16.68 -0.32
CA GLU A 66 -7.36 16.24 -0.45
C GLU A 66 -7.44 15.11 -1.48
N GLY A 67 -8.13 14.06 -1.13
CA GLY A 67 -8.42 12.93 -2.01
C GLY A 67 -9.50 13.28 -3.02
N PRO A 68 -9.66 12.47 -4.08
CA PRO A 68 -10.63 12.75 -5.15
C PRO A 68 -12.10 12.47 -4.77
N GLY A 69 -12.39 11.94 -3.58
CA GLY A 69 -13.73 11.53 -3.17
C GLY A 69 -14.31 10.35 -3.97
N LYS A 70 -13.43 9.50 -4.53
CA LYS A 70 -13.79 8.41 -5.45
C LYS A 70 -13.44 7.01 -4.93
N GLY A 71 -13.17 6.91 -3.65
CA GLY A 71 -12.88 5.65 -2.96
C GLY A 71 -11.41 5.24 -3.02
N LEU A 72 -11.13 4.15 -2.30
CA LEU A 72 -9.78 3.70 -1.93
C LEU A 72 -8.79 3.64 -3.10
N ILE A 73 -9.20 3.07 -4.24
CA ILE A 73 -8.31 2.87 -5.41
C ILE A 73 -7.81 4.22 -5.96
N MET A 74 -8.74 5.16 -6.17
CA MET A 74 -8.41 6.48 -6.69
C MET A 74 -7.70 7.35 -5.64
N ASN A 75 -7.95 7.10 -4.36
CA ASN A 75 -7.26 7.77 -3.28
C ASN A 75 -5.78 7.34 -3.22
N PHE A 76 -5.48 6.04 -3.37
CA PHE A 76 -4.11 5.56 -3.55
C PHE A 76 -3.44 6.12 -4.80
N GLU A 77 -4.16 6.17 -5.94
CA GLU A 77 -3.62 6.79 -7.15
C GLU A 77 -3.21 8.24 -6.91
N ASN A 78 -4.06 9.02 -6.23
CA ASN A 78 -3.79 10.41 -5.88
C ASN A 78 -2.56 10.53 -4.96
N ALA A 79 -2.46 9.70 -3.94
CA ALA A 79 -1.31 9.68 -3.02
C ALA A 79 -0.01 9.32 -3.75
N ILE A 80 -0.01 8.23 -4.56
CA ILE A 80 1.17 7.77 -5.31
C ILE A 80 1.64 8.83 -6.32
N ASN A 81 0.72 9.47 -7.06
CA ASN A 81 1.06 10.53 -8.01
C ASN A 81 1.70 11.74 -7.36
N ALA A 82 1.38 12.00 -6.09
CA ALA A 82 1.96 13.09 -5.34
C ALA A 82 3.33 12.75 -4.71
N CYS A 83 3.73 11.48 -4.68
CA CYS A 83 5.00 11.03 -4.12
C CYS A 83 6.21 11.47 -4.97
N THR A 84 7.29 11.90 -4.32
CA THR A 84 8.51 12.37 -4.99
C THR A 84 9.72 11.46 -4.81
N GLY A 85 9.68 10.54 -3.83
CA GLY A 85 10.78 9.64 -3.48
C GLY A 85 11.07 8.57 -4.52
N ASP A 86 12.23 7.96 -4.43
CA ASP A 86 12.71 6.88 -5.29
C ASP A 86 12.02 5.55 -4.98
N TYR A 87 11.66 5.35 -3.71
CA TYR A 87 10.91 4.20 -3.22
C TYR A 87 9.58 4.67 -2.64
N ILE A 88 8.50 4.01 -3.04
CA ILE A 88 7.14 4.32 -2.61
C ILE A 88 6.62 3.17 -1.76
N PHE A 89 6.25 3.46 -0.52
CA PHE A 89 5.60 2.56 0.40
C PHE A 89 4.11 2.86 0.43
N LEU A 90 3.26 1.85 0.37
CA LEU A 90 1.84 2.01 0.59
C LEU A 90 1.50 1.85 2.07
N ALA A 91 0.55 2.64 2.56
CA ALA A 91 0.05 2.55 3.93
C ALA A 91 -1.45 2.79 3.99
N ASP A 92 -2.15 1.94 4.74
CA ASP A 92 -3.51 2.20 5.21
C ASP A 92 -3.43 3.04 6.50
N GLN A 93 -4.50 3.75 6.83
CA GLN A 93 -4.54 4.71 7.94
C GLN A 93 -4.57 4.07 9.34
N ASP A 94 -4.86 2.78 9.44
CA ASP A 94 -5.31 2.08 10.64
C ASP A 94 -4.38 0.96 11.12
N ASP A 95 -3.23 0.77 10.45
CA ASP A 95 -2.21 -0.20 10.81
C ASP A 95 -1.15 0.39 11.77
N VAL A 96 -0.18 -0.43 12.15
CA VAL A 96 1.03 0.00 12.88
C VAL A 96 2.25 -0.64 12.27
N TRP A 97 3.24 0.16 11.84
CA TRP A 97 4.50 -0.35 11.33
C TRP A 97 5.36 -0.90 12.47
N LEU A 98 5.85 -2.12 12.30
CA LEU A 98 6.82 -2.71 13.21
C LEU A 98 8.23 -2.16 12.92
N PRO A 99 9.13 -2.16 13.91
CA PRO A 99 10.54 -1.81 13.71
C PRO A 99 11.16 -2.58 12.54
N ASP A 100 12.17 -1.98 11.89
CA ASP A 100 12.91 -2.52 10.74
C ASP A 100 12.12 -2.62 9.41
N LYS A 101 10.86 -2.18 9.33
CA LYS A 101 10.09 -2.29 8.08
C LYS A 101 10.80 -1.54 6.94
N VAL A 102 11.16 -0.30 7.17
CA VAL A 102 11.83 0.53 6.16
C VAL A 102 13.17 -0.09 5.78
N GLU A 103 14.00 -0.44 6.76
CA GLU A 103 15.32 -1.05 6.52
C GLU A 103 15.22 -2.33 5.69
N LYS A 104 14.40 -3.29 6.12
CA LYS A 104 14.29 -4.60 5.47
C LYS A 104 13.69 -4.53 4.07
N VAL A 105 12.76 -3.60 3.84
CA VAL A 105 12.17 -3.41 2.53
C VAL A 105 13.17 -2.73 1.59
N CYS A 106 13.87 -1.70 2.05
CA CYS A 106 14.89 -1.01 1.26
C CYS A 106 16.05 -1.93 0.88
N GLU A 107 16.53 -2.81 1.80
CA GLU A 107 17.52 -3.84 1.48
C GLU A 107 17.12 -4.64 0.22
N LYS A 108 15.87 -5.09 0.13
CA LYS A 108 15.37 -5.86 -1.03
C LYS A 108 15.22 -5.03 -2.29
N LEU A 109 14.82 -3.77 -2.17
CA LEU A 109 14.80 -2.85 -3.30
C LEU A 109 16.23 -2.61 -3.81
N GLU A 110 17.21 -2.38 -2.95
CA GLU A 110 18.62 -2.20 -3.33
C GLU A 110 19.23 -3.47 -3.95
N GLU A 111 18.81 -4.68 -3.53
CA GLU A 111 19.15 -5.97 -4.16
C GLU A 111 18.48 -6.16 -5.55
N GLY A 112 17.79 -5.15 -6.06
CA GLY A 112 17.21 -5.12 -7.40
C GLY A 112 15.78 -5.62 -7.50
N ALA A 113 15.02 -5.68 -6.41
CA ALA A 113 13.57 -5.86 -6.50
C ALA A 113 12.91 -4.58 -7.03
N ASP A 114 11.89 -4.73 -7.89
CA ASP A 114 11.04 -3.63 -8.35
C ASP A 114 9.84 -3.43 -7.43
N LEU A 115 9.37 -4.53 -6.83
CA LEU A 115 8.31 -4.55 -5.83
C LEU A 115 8.67 -5.51 -4.71
N VAL A 116 8.44 -5.08 -3.48
CA VAL A 116 8.57 -5.89 -2.26
C VAL A 116 7.21 -6.02 -1.60
N LEU A 117 6.85 -7.24 -1.23
CA LEU A 117 5.70 -7.55 -0.39
C LEU A 117 6.19 -8.22 0.89
N HIS A 118 5.88 -7.64 2.04
CA HIS A 118 6.24 -8.23 3.33
C HIS A 118 5.02 -8.84 4.04
N ASN A 119 5.28 -9.74 4.98
CA ASN A 119 4.27 -10.38 5.82
C ASN A 119 3.68 -9.41 6.85
N ALA A 120 2.55 -9.78 7.45
CA ALA A 120 1.85 -9.05 8.49
C ALA A 120 1.46 -9.96 9.66
N MET A 121 1.37 -9.40 10.86
CA MET A 121 0.57 -9.97 11.96
C MET A 121 -0.84 -9.38 11.85
N VAL A 122 -1.85 -10.24 11.90
CA VAL A 122 -3.25 -9.78 11.91
C VAL A 122 -3.69 -9.53 13.34
N THR A 123 -4.27 -8.38 13.61
CA THR A 123 -4.74 -7.99 14.94
C THR A 123 -6.22 -7.60 14.92
N ASP A 124 -6.85 -7.55 16.08
CA ASP A 124 -8.15 -6.91 16.25
C ASP A 124 -8.04 -5.37 16.34
N GLY A 125 -9.15 -4.69 16.52
CA GLY A 125 -9.20 -3.22 16.64
C GLY A 125 -8.39 -2.63 17.81
N LYS A 126 -7.99 -3.48 18.78
CA LYS A 126 -7.17 -3.11 19.95
C LYS A 126 -5.72 -3.62 19.86
N LEU A 127 -5.26 -3.99 18.67
CA LEU A 127 -3.93 -4.55 18.38
C LEU A 127 -3.63 -5.90 19.08
N LYS A 128 -4.64 -6.62 19.56
CA LYS A 128 -4.43 -7.97 20.06
C LYS A 128 -4.22 -8.92 18.87
N ILE A 129 -3.08 -9.62 18.85
CA ILE A 129 -2.71 -10.54 17.76
C ILE A 129 -3.75 -11.67 17.65
N GLN A 130 -4.27 -11.85 16.44
CA GLN A 130 -5.20 -12.90 16.05
C GLN A 130 -4.51 -13.95 15.16
N ASP A 131 -3.53 -13.52 14.35
CA ASP A 131 -2.72 -14.37 13.50
C ASP A 131 -1.30 -13.80 13.40
N THR A 132 -0.31 -14.65 13.58
CA THR A 132 1.11 -14.25 13.54
C THR A 132 1.69 -14.19 12.15
N SER A 133 0.98 -14.69 11.12
CA SER A 133 1.47 -14.71 9.74
C SER A 133 0.35 -14.73 8.71
N PHE A 134 0.02 -13.56 8.19
CA PHE A 134 -0.91 -13.44 7.06
C PHE A 134 -0.50 -14.29 5.85
N PHE A 135 0.79 -14.37 5.54
CA PHE A 135 1.29 -15.17 4.42
C PHE A 135 0.90 -16.64 4.54
N LYS A 136 1.04 -17.21 5.75
CA LYS A 136 0.70 -18.62 5.99
C LYS A 136 -0.80 -18.86 5.88
N SER A 137 -1.60 -18.04 6.56
CA SER A 137 -3.06 -18.20 6.59
C SER A 137 -3.71 -17.91 5.24
N HIS A 138 -3.19 -16.94 4.49
CA HIS A 138 -3.70 -16.58 3.17
C HIS A 138 -3.15 -17.48 2.05
N GLY A 139 -1.99 -18.11 2.25
CA GLY A 139 -1.28 -18.88 1.25
C GLY A 139 -0.65 -17.97 0.19
N THR A 140 -0.02 -16.89 0.64
CA THR A 140 0.61 -15.88 -0.21
C THR A 140 1.73 -16.46 -1.05
N LYS A 141 1.73 -16.15 -2.35
CA LYS A 141 2.73 -16.62 -3.34
C LYS A 141 2.99 -15.53 -4.37
N THR A 142 4.19 -15.51 -4.89
CA THR A 142 4.52 -14.77 -6.12
C THR A 142 4.04 -15.52 -7.36
N GLY A 143 4.12 -14.86 -8.50
CA GLY A 143 3.82 -15.42 -9.80
C GLY A 143 2.50 -14.90 -10.38
N TYR A 144 2.59 -14.42 -11.62
CA TYR A 144 1.49 -13.80 -12.35
C TYR A 144 0.20 -14.64 -12.37
N PHE A 145 0.29 -15.91 -12.75
CA PHE A 145 -0.90 -16.77 -12.85
C PHE A 145 -1.54 -17.07 -11.49
N ASN A 146 -0.72 -17.26 -10.44
CA ASN A 146 -1.22 -17.45 -9.09
C ASN A 146 -2.04 -16.25 -8.65
N ASN A 147 -1.49 -15.03 -8.81
CA ASN A 147 -2.10 -13.79 -8.36
C ASN A 147 -3.24 -13.28 -9.26
N LEU A 148 -3.28 -13.69 -10.54
CA LEU A 148 -4.43 -13.44 -11.38
C LEU A 148 -5.65 -14.28 -10.92
N LEU A 149 -5.42 -15.51 -10.49
CA LEU A 149 -6.48 -16.41 -10.01
C LEU A 149 -6.91 -16.10 -8.58
N LYS A 150 -5.95 -15.86 -7.69
CA LYS A 150 -6.18 -15.52 -6.28
C LYS A 150 -5.19 -14.43 -5.87
N ASN A 151 -5.68 -13.21 -5.64
CA ASN A 151 -4.83 -12.12 -5.18
C ASN A 151 -4.17 -12.47 -3.84
N SER A 152 -2.85 -12.41 -3.81
CA SER A 152 -2.04 -12.57 -2.59
C SER A 152 -1.45 -11.25 -2.11
N TYR A 153 -1.60 -10.19 -2.88
CA TYR A 153 -1.09 -8.88 -2.52
C TYR A 153 -1.98 -8.20 -1.49
N MET A 154 -1.35 -7.44 -0.63
CA MET A 154 -1.97 -6.61 0.39
C MET A 154 -1.29 -5.24 0.36
N GLY A 155 -2.04 -4.20 0.03
CA GLY A 155 -1.50 -2.87 -0.27
C GLY A 155 -0.59 -2.33 0.83
N CYS A 156 -1.02 -2.32 2.08
CA CYS A 156 -0.24 -1.83 3.22
C CYS A 156 1.06 -2.61 3.51
N CYS A 157 1.24 -3.77 2.84
CA CYS A 157 2.48 -4.55 2.89
C CYS A 157 3.39 -4.33 1.68
N MET A 158 3.05 -3.43 0.78
CA MET A 158 3.78 -3.21 -0.47
C MET A 158 4.67 -2.00 -0.43
N ALA A 159 5.84 -2.14 -1.07
CA ALA A 159 6.68 -1.02 -1.47
C ALA A 159 7.31 -1.31 -2.84
N PHE A 160 7.59 -0.29 -3.62
CA PHE A 160 8.11 -0.44 -4.97
C PHE A 160 8.96 0.75 -5.40
N ARG A 161 9.76 0.55 -6.45
CA ARG A 161 10.53 1.60 -7.10
C ARG A 161 9.59 2.60 -7.81
N LYS A 162 9.91 3.87 -7.77
CA LYS A 162 9.15 4.92 -8.48
C LYS A 162 9.05 4.66 -9.98
N SER A 163 10.05 4.04 -10.60
CA SER A 163 10.00 3.65 -12.01
C SER A 163 8.83 2.73 -12.37
N LEU A 164 8.31 1.94 -11.41
CA LEU A 164 7.12 1.14 -11.63
C LEU A 164 5.87 2.00 -11.86
N CYS A 165 5.84 3.27 -11.39
CA CYS A 165 4.72 4.18 -11.61
C CYS A 165 4.44 4.40 -13.10
N GLU A 166 5.46 4.45 -13.95
CA GLU A 166 5.30 4.62 -15.40
C GLU A 166 4.47 3.51 -16.03
N LYS A 167 4.51 2.31 -15.41
CA LYS A 167 3.80 1.12 -15.90
C LYS A 167 2.45 0.91 -15.25
N ILE A 168 2.27 1.32 -14.00
CA ILE A 168 1.00 1.13 -13.28
C ILE A 168 0.01 2.29 -13.47
N MET A 169 0.50 3.50 -13.76
CA MET A 169 -0.33 4.70 -13.86
C MET A 169 -0.76 5.03 -15.32
N PRO A 170 -1.90 5.67 -15.49
CA PRO A 170 -3.00 5.80 -14.52
C PRO A 170 -3.65 4.45 -14.24
N PHE A 171 -4.30 4.30 -13.07
CA PHE A 171 -5.00 3.06 -12.77
C PHE A 171 -6.20 2.86 -13.72
N PRO A 172 -6.44 1.63 -14.21
CA PRO A 172 -7.66 1.34 -14.97
C PRO A 172 -8.92 1.58 -14.12
N GLN A 173 -9.97 2.13 -14.75
CA GLN A 173 -11.20 2.53 -14.05
C GLN A 173 -11.96 1.41 -13.32
N ASN A 174 -11.83 0.16 -13.81
CA ASN A 174 -12.61 -0.98 -13.32
C ASN A 174 -11.75 -2.02 -12.61
N LEU A 175 -10.80 -1.57 -11.79
CA LEU A 175 -9.97 -2.47 -10.99
C LEU A 175 -10.76 -3.06 -9.82
N PRO A 176 -10.56 -4.35 -9.50
CA PRO A 176 -11.09 -4.92 -8.27
C PRO A 176 -10.37 -4.35 -7.04
N MET A 177 -9.03 -4.19 -7.12
CA MET A 177 -8.17 -3.61 -6.09
C MET A 177 -6.86 -3.09 -6.71
N HIS A 178 -6.31 -2.02 -6.14
CA HIS A 178 -5.06 -1.40 -6.57
C HIS A 178 -3.84 -2.31 -6.34
N ASP A 179 -3.80 -3.03 -5.22
CA ASP A 179 -2.71 -3.92 -4.85
C ASP A 179 -2.53 -5.07 -5.86
N GLN A 180 -3.63 -5.69 -6.30
CA GLN A 180 -3.60 -6.72 -7.33
C GLN A 180 -3.08 -6.17 -8.66
N TRP A 181 -3.49 -4.98 -9.05
CA TRP A 181 -3.03 -4.32 -10.27
C TRP A 181 -1.53 -4.07 -10.23
N ILE A 182 -1.05 -3.39 -9.18
CA ILE A 182 0.37 -3.07 -8.99
C ILE A 182 1.20 -4.34 -9.00
N GLY A 183 0.79 -5.35 -8.22
CA GLY A 183 1.50 -6.61 -8.13
C GLY A 183 1.58 -7.37 -9.45
N LEU A 184 0.47 -7.46 -10.21
CA LEU A 184 0.45 -8.15 -11.50
C LEU A 184 1.27 -7.45 -12.58
N VAL A 185 1.30 -6.12 -12.59
CA VAL A 185 2.19 -5.35 -13.47
C VAL A 185 3.64 -5.64 -13.10
N ALA A 186 4.01 -5.57 -11.82
CA ALA A 186 5.36 -5.85 -11.36
C ALA A 186 5.81 -7.28 -11.70
N GLU A 187 4.94 -8.29 -11.57
CA GLU A 187 5.25 -9.69 -11.96
C GLU A 187 5.54 -9.85 -13.46
N LYS A 188 5.00 -8.98 -14.30
CA LYS A 188 5.21 -9.03 -15.75
C LYS A 188 6.41 -8.22 -16.22
N THR A 189 6.76 -7.18 -15.50
CA THR A 189 7.71 -6.17 -16.00
C THR A 189 8.96 -6.02 -15.15
N GLY A 190 9.03 -6.74 -14.02
CA GLY A 190 10.12 -6.62 -13.08
C GLY A 190 10.27 -7.81 -12.13
N LYS A 191 10.99 -7.59 -11.03
CA LYS A 191 11.28 -8.58 -10.00
C LYS A 191 10.46 -8.30 -8.74
N VAL A 192 9.61 -9.25 -8.36
CA VAL A 192 8.85 -9.23 -7.09
C VAL A 192 9.57 -10.03 -6.02
N CYS A 193 9.74 -9.46 -4.83
CA CYS A 193 10.39 -10.09 -3.70
C CYS A 193 9.42 -10.20 -2.51
N LEU A 194 9.44 -11.35 -1.81
CA LEU A 194 8.70 -11.55 -0.56
C LEU A 194 9.64 -11.45 0.65
N ILE A 195 9.16 -10.83 1.73
CA ILE A 195 9.79 -10.85 3.05
C ILE A 195 8.87 -11.61 4.00
N GLU A 196 9.31 -12.79 4.46
CA GLU A 196 8.54 -13.65 5.36
C GLU A 196 8.34 -13.05 6.76
N LYS A 197 9.22 -12.13 7.18
CA LYS A 197 9.11 -11.44 8.47
C LYS A 197 7.88 -10.53 8.46
N PRO A 198 6.98 -10.62 9.46
CA PRO A 198 5.93 -9.63 9.65
C PRO A 198 6.55 -8.26 9.98
N LEU A 199 6.14 -7.23 9.23
CA LEU A 199 6.65 -5.86 9.39
C LEU A 199 5.54 -4.83 9.66
N ILE A 200 4.29 -5.30 9.82
CA ILE A 200 3.16 -4.49 10.31
C ILE A 200 2.27 -5.29 11.26
N LEU A 201 1.56 -4.59 12.13
CA LEU A 201 0.34 -5.04 12.78
C LEU A 201 -0.84 -4.59 11.88
N TYR A 202 -1.40 -5.53 11.12
CA TYR A 202 -2.56 -5.30 10.27
C TYR A 202 -3.82 -5.33 11.11
N ARG A 203 -4.45 -4.18 11.30
CA ARG A 203 -5.61 -4.01 12.18
C ARG A 203 -6.91 -4.37 11.47
N ARG A 204 -7.67 -5.31 12.05
CA ARG A 204 -9.00 -5.66 11.58
C ARG A 204 -10.08 -5.14 12.53
N HIS A 205 -10.93 -4.30 12.00
CA HIS A 205 -12.12 -3.76 12.67
C HIS A 205 -13.31 -3.74 11.70
N GLY A 206 -14.52 -3.46 12.20
CA GLY A 206 -15.74 -3.58 11.39
C GLY A 206 -15.85 -2.71 10.14
N ASN A 207 -14.96 -1.73 9.97
CA ASN A 207 -15.00 -0.75 8.88
C ASN A 207 -13.91 -0.97 7.82
N ASN A 208 -13.12 -2.06 7.87
CA ASN A 208 -12.14 -2.33 6.82
C ASN A 208 -12.84 -2.59 5.48
N VAL A 209 -12.29 -2.03 4.40
CA VAL A 209 -12.82 -2.20 3.03
C VAL A 209 -12.62 -3.64 2.53
N SER A 210 -11.58 -4.33 3.01
CA SER A 210 -11.27 -5.71 2.66
C SER A 210 -12.14 -6.72 3.43
N GLY A 211 -12.72 -7.71 2.74
CA GLY A 211 -13.45 -8.82 3.38
C GLY A 211 -14.93 -8.96 3.00
N GLY A 212 -15.43 -8.15 2.08
CA GLY A 212 -16.81 -8.27 1.56
C GLY A 212 -17.04 -9.59 0.81
N GLN A 213 -18.25 -10.18 0.98
CA GLN A 213 -18.64 -11.38 0.21
C GLN A 213 -18.85 -11.01 -1.25
N THR A 214 -18.03 -11.57 -2.15
CA THR A 214 -18.11 -11.38 -3.60
C THR A 214 -18.60 -12.64 -4.28
N SER A 215 -19.57 -12.52 -5.21
CA SER A 215 -20.07 -13.66 -5.97
C SER A 215 -18.98 -14.24 -6.89
N LEU A 216 -19.12 -15.55 -7.20
CA LEU A 216 -18.20 -16.23 -8.14
C LEU A 216 -18.20 -15.55 -9.52
N LYS A 217 -19.37 -15.12 -10.00
CA LYS A 217 -19.51 -14.37 -11.26
C LYS A 217 -18.69 -13.07 -11.24
N GLN A 218 -18.79 -12.31 -10.16
CA GLN A 218 -18.02 -11.07 -10.00
C GLN A 218 -16.52 -11.32 -9.99
N LYS A 219 -16.06 -12.37 -9.28
CA LYS A 219 -14.64 -12.75 -9.25
C LYS A 219 -14.11 -13.12 -10.66
N ILE A 220 -14.89 -13.83 -11.45
CA ILE A 220 -14.51 -14.18 -12.83
C ILE A 220 -14.45 -12.92 -13.71
N MET A 221 -15.46 -12.05 -13.62
CA MET A 221 -15.47 -10.78 -14.37
C MET A 221 -14.27 -9.90 -14.03
N TRP A 222 -13.90 -9.79 -12.76
CA TRP A 222 -12.71 -9.06 -12.34
C TRP A 222 -11.42 -9.62 -12.93
N ARG A 223 -11.26 -10.95 -12.96
CA ARG A 223 -10.07 -11.58 -13.55
C ARG A 223 -9.96 -11.31 -15.06
N ILE A 224 -11.09 -11.37 -15.77
CA ILE A 224 -11.14 -11.07 -17.21
C ILE A 224 -10.82 -9.59 -17.43
N SER A 225 -11.42 -8.69 -16.65
CA SER A 225 -11.17 -7.24 -16.75
C SER A 225 -9.70 -6.90 -16.50
N ILE A 226 -9.12 -7.38 -15.41
CA ILE A 226 -7.72 -7.08 -15.08
C ILE A 226 -6.74 -7.67 -16.10
N ALA A 227 -7.02 -8.89 -16.61
CA ALA A 227 -6.20 -9.51 -17.66
C ALA A 227 -6.26 -8.72 -18.98
N LYS A 228 -7.42 -8.17 -19.33
CA LYS A 228 -7.60 -7.33 -20.51
C LYS A 228 -6.82 -6.00 -20.38
N GLU A 229 -6.94 -5.35 -19.24
CA GLU A 229 -6.23 -4.09 -18.97
C GLU A 229 -4.70 -4.29 -18.93
N LEU A 230 -4.22 -5.40 -18.33
CA LEU A 230 -2.81 -5.77 -18.35
C LEU A 230 -2.30 -5.96 -19.78
N ARG A 231 -3.05 -6.74 -20.61
CA ARG A 231 -2.67 -6.94 -22.01
C ARG A 231 -2.59 -5.61 -22.77
N LYS A 232 -3.58 -4.73 -22.58
CA LYS A 232 -3.59 -3.40 -23.22
C LYS A 232 -2.39 -2.56 -22.78
N ARG A 233 -2.07 -2.53 -21.47
CA ARG A 233 -0.96 -1.77 -20.91
C ARG A 233 0.39 -2.25 -21.43
N LEU A 234 0.61 -3.56 -21.42
CA LEU A 234 1.89 -4.19 -21.81
C LEU A 234 2.08 -4.37 -23.33
N SER A 235 1.04 -4.12 -24.14
CA SER A 235 1.17 -4.12 -25.61
C SER A 235 1.40 -2.73 -26.17
N ALA A 236 1.40 -1.70 -25.34
CA ALA A 236 1.64 -0.32 -25.73
C ALA A 236 3.11 0.12 -25.53
N GLU A 237 3.94 -0.79 -24.99
CA GLU A 237 5.42 -0.70 -24.93
C GLU A 237 6.02 -1.40 -26.15
#